data_200a49a668321b3b23b0393e234e17d9
#
_entry.id   200a49a668321b3b23b0393e234e17d9
#
_cell.length_a   1.000
_cell.length_b   1.000
_cell.length_c   1.000
_cell.angle_alpha   90.00
_cell.angle_beta   90.00
_cell.angle_gamma   90.00
#
_symmetry.space_group_name_H-M   'P 1'
#
loop_
_entity.id
_entity.type
_entity.pdbx_description
1 polymer ?
#
loop_
_entity_poly.entity_id
_entity_poly.type
_entity_poly.pdbx_seq_one_letter_code
_entity_poly.pdbx_strand_id
1 'polypeptide(L)'
;YIEGLHRKREDYKADGRGPLKEVGLSLLIDENTASSSEIFAGAMQDNGRAMVVGRRSFGKGLVQEPFYFSDGSGMRITVARFHTPSGRCIQKPYTDDYNYEVLKRYNEGEMVVADSMKIEKGGIIPDVFVPMDTTRAGKFYVACNRKATAMRFASAYFDDHKDELSAIDDFDELIRYLDGAYLESKFLDFAKRKDGIAPSSAEWAVDRKYVMTQLRALVGRYSKLGDNAYYHLFLDIDDCFNA
;
A
#
# COMPACT_ATOMS: atom_id res chain seq x y z
N TYR A 1 10.34 -18.60 9.32
CA TYR A 1 9.91 -20.00 9.19
C TYR A 1 8.38 -20.09 9.12
N ILE A 2 7.88 -21.22 8.68
CA ILE A 2 6.47 -21.57 8.76
C ILE A 2 6.28 -22.73 9.72
N GLU A 3 5.13 -22.75 10.42
CA GLU A 3 4.75 -23.83 11.33
C GLU A 3 3.23 -23.90 11.45
N GLY A 4 2.68 -25.12 11.57
CA GLY A 4 1.26 -25.34 11.73
C GLY A 4 0.95 -26.52 12.65
N LEU A 5 -0.32 -26.69 13.03
CA LEU A 5 -0.74 -27.76 13.93
C LEU A 5 -0.36 -29.16 13.41
N HIS A 6 -0.48 -29.36 12.10
CA HIS A 6 -0.19 -30.62 11.40
C HIS A 6 0.98 -30.48 10.40
N ARG A 7 1.62 -29.32 10.34
CA ARG A 7 2.77 -29.04 9.50
C ARG A 7 3.98 -28.74 10.38
N LYS A 8 5.03 -29.55 10.27
CA LYS A 8 6.28 -29.34 11.01
C LYS A 8 6.91 -28.03 10.60
N ARG A 9 7.68 -27.44 11.50
CA ARG A 9 8.48 -26.25 11.23
C ARG A 9 9.39 -26.45 10.03
N GLU A 10 9.38 -25.48 9.15
CA GLU A 10 10.21 -25.40 7.96
C GLU A 10 10.89 -24.02 7.91
N ASP A 11 12.22 -24.03 7.97
CA ASP A 11 13.03 -22.81 8.01
C ASP A 11 13.49 -22.43 6.59
N TYR A 12 13.37 -21.16 6.25
CA TYR A 12 13.85 -20.56 5.01
C TYR A 12 15.02 -19.64 5.33
N LYS A 13 16.13 -19.81 4.63
CA LYS A 13 17.36 -19.03 4.84
C LYS A 13 17.80 -18.41 3.54
N ALA A 14 18.30 -17.17 3.62
CA ALA A 14 18.98 -16.51 2.51
C ALA A 14 20.27 -17.25 2.19
N ASP A 15 20.64 -17.29 0.92
CA ASP A 15 21.90 -17.94 0.43
C ASP A 15 23.12 -17.01 0.56
N GLY A 16 22.95 -15.80 1.06
CA GLY A 16 24.01 -14.80 1.22
C GLY A 16 24.50 -14.16 -0.08
N ARG A 17 23.78 -14.36 -1.18
CA ARG A 17 24.09 -13.75 -2.49
C ARG A 17 23.26 -12.50 -2.69
N GLY A 18 23.74 -11.60 -3.53
CA GLY A 18 22.99 -10.41 -3.99
C GLY A 18 23.81 -9.13 -3.90
N PRO A 19 23.50 -8.14 -4.79
CA PRO A 19 24.26 -6.90 -4.90
C PRO A 19 24.01 -5.92 -3.73
N LEU A 20 22.91 -6.10 -2.97
CA LEU A 20 22.53 -5.21 -1.87
C LEU A 20 23.03 -5.64 -0.49
N LYS A 21 23.93 -6.62 -0.43
CA LYS A 21 24.39 -7.20 0.84
C LYS A 21 25.01 -6.17 1.79
N GLU A 22 25.80 -5.26 1.28
CA GLU A 22 26.55 -4.26 2.06
C GLU A 22 25.92 -2.87 2.01
N VAL A 23 24.79 -2.70 1.32
CA VAL A 23 24.11 -1.39 1.20
C VAL A 23 23.23 -1.16 2.42
N GLY A 24 23.24 0.07 3.00
CA GLY A 24 22.28 0.47 4.02
C GLY A 24 20.86 0.37 3.46
N LEU A 25 19.93 -0.22 4.23
CA LEU A 25 18.54 -0.40 3.82
C LEU A 25 17.60 0.25 4.83
N SER A 26 16.64 1.02 4.32
CA SER A 26 15.46 1.43 5.05
C SER A 26 14.24 0.84 4.36
N LEU A 27 13.32 0.28 5.14
CA LEU A 27 12.08 -0.32 4.65
C LEU A 27 10.90 0.50 5.13
N LEU A 28 10.12 1.00 4.17
CA LEU A 28 8.91 1.73 4.48
C LEU A 28 7.74 0.75 4.57
N ILE A 29 7.01 0.79 5.66
CA ILE A 29 5.81 0.00 5.89
C ILE A 29 4.66 0.86 6.40
N ASP A 30 3.44 0.45 6.09
CA ASP A 30 2.23 1.08 6.59
C ASP A 30 1.16 0.02 6.92
N GLU A 31 -0.01 0.45 7.32
CA GLU A 31 -1.16 -0.38 7.66
C GLU A 31 -1.69 -1.26 6.52
N ASN A 32 -1.28 -0.98 5.26
CA ASN A 32 -1.65 -1.74 4.07
C ASN A 32 -0.55 -2.74 3.66
N THR A 33 0.65 -2.61 4.22
CA THR A 33 1.75 -3.54 4.00
C THR A 33 1.38 -4.93 4.53
N ALA A 34 1.36 -5.94 3.67
CA ALA A 34 0.81 -7.25 4.01
C ALA A 34 1.61 -8.43 3.41
N SER A 35 1.43 -9.64 4.01
CA SER A 35 1.86 -10.93 3.44
C SER A 35 3.38 -11.02 3.23
N SER A 36 3.85 -11.27 1.99
CA SER A 36 5.29 -11.42 1.69
C SER A 36 6.12 -10.18 2.05
N SER A 37 5.54 -9.00 1.96
CA SER A 37 6.20 -7.76 2.38
C SER A 37 6.44 -7.74 3.90
N GLU A 38 5.52 -8.29 4.69
CA GLU A 38 5.69 -8.43 6.14
C GLU A 38 6.72 -9.49 6.50
N ILE A 39 6.78 -10.60 5.74
CA ILE A 39 7.82 -11.64 5.90
C ILE A 39 9.19 -11.03 5.65
N PHE A 40 9.32 -10.25 4.58
CA PHE A 40 10.56 -9.56 4.23
C PHE A 40 10.95 -8.53 5.30
N ALA A 41 10.03 -7.64 5.68
CA ALA A 41 10.27 -6.60 6.69
C ALA A 41 10.67 -7.21 8.04
N GLY A 42 9.95 -8.24 8.50
CA GLY A 42 10.26 -8.93 9.75
C GLY A 42 11.59 -9.67 9.70
N ALA A 43 11.94 -10.30 8.57
CA ALA A 43 13.23 -10.95 8.42
C ALA A 43 14.38 -9.93 8.43
N MET A 44 14.24 -8.79 7.76
CA MET A 44 15.25 -7.75 7.75
C MET A 44 15.41 -7.10 9.13
N GLN A 45 14.30 -6.82 9.82
CA GLN A 45 14.28 -6.23 11.16
C GLN A 45 14.97 -7.14 12.18
N ASP A 46 14.53 -8.41 12.26
CA ASP A 46 15.05 -9.35 13.26
C ASP A 46 16.54 -9.67 13.08
N ASN A 47 17.06 -9.55 11.85
CA ASN A 47 18.49 -9.71 11.58
C ASN A 47 19.29 -8.40 11.68
N GLY A 48 18.66 -7.28 12.06
CA GLY A 48 19.31 -5.96 12.10
C GLY A 48 19.82 -5.50 10.74
N ARG A 49 19.23 -6.02 9.64
CA ARG A 49 19.72 -5.78 8.28
C ARG A 49 19.16 -4.50 7.68
N ALA A 50 17.99 -4.06 8.12
CA ALA A 50 17.34 -2.84 7.66
C ALA A 50 16.66 -2.13 8.83
N MET A 51 16.55 -0.81 8.74
CA MET A 51 15.70 0.00 9.60
C MET A 51 14.29 -0.02 9.02
N VAL A 52 13.29 -0.36 9.82
CA VAL A 52 11.88 -0.38 9.41
C VAL A 52 11.20 0.91 9.88
N VAL A 53 10.68 1.67 8.94
CA VAL A 53 10.12 3.02 9.17
C VAL A 53 8.65 3.05 8.77
N GLY A 54 7.80 3.68 9.56
CA GLY A 54 6.40 3.88 9.20
C GLY A 54 5.40 3.53 10.29
N ARG A 55 4.40 2.72 9.96
CA ARG A 55 3.32 2.29 10.89
C ARG A 55 3.23 0.75 10.91
N ARG A 56 2.60 0.21 11.98
CA ARG A 56 2.39 -1.24 12.09
C ARG A 56 1.69 -1.79 10.85
N SER A 57 2.24 -2.86 10.28
CA SER A 57 1.72 -3.52 9.09
C SER A 57 0.37 -4.23 9.32
N PHE A 58 -0.20 -4.80 8.28
CA PHE A 58 -1.55 -5.38 8.29
C PHE A 58 -1.71 -6.61 9.19
N GLY A 59 -0.72 -7.49 9.22
CA GLY A 59 -0.78 -8.75 9.98
C GLY A 59 -1.39 -9.92 9.20
N LYS A 60 -0.95 -10.15 7.97
CA LYS A 60 -1.38 -11.29 7.13
C LYS A 60 -0.26 -12.32 7.01
N GLY A 61 -0.27 -13.28 7.92
CA GLY A 61 0.79 -14.29 8.06
C GLY A 61 0.33 -15.74 7.92
N LEU A 62 -0.66 -16.03 7.07
CA LEU A 62 -1.18 -17.38 6.85
C LEU A 62 -0.54 -18.03 5.63
N VAL A 63 -0.24 -19.32 5.76
CA VAL A 63 0.07 -20.23 4.65
C VAL A 63 -1.20 -20.98 4.27
N GLN A 64 -1.63 -20.85 3.03
CA GLN A 64 -2.83 -21.50 2.53
C GLN A 64 -2.48 -22.37 1.33
N GLU A 65 -3.03 -23.57 1.30
CA GLU A 65 -2.91 -24.52 0.19
C GLU A 65 -4.24 -24.69 -0.52
N PRO A 66 -4.25 -24.68 -1.87
CA PRO A 66 -5.44 -24.94 -2.65
C PRO A 66 -5.66 -26.46 -2.76
N PHE A 67 -6.90 -26.88 -2.63
CA PHE A 67 -7.36 -28.25 -2.90
C PHE A 67 -8.42 -28.20 -3.99
N TYR A 68 -8.25 -29.03 -5.01
CA TYR A 68 -9.18 -29.11 -6.13
C TYR A 68 -9.93 -30.43 -6.09
N PHE A 69 -11.24 -30.37 -6.33
CA PHE A 69 -12.11 -31.52 -6.43
C PHE A 69 -12.31 -31.97 -7.88
N SER A 70 -12.78 -33.21 -8.05
CA SER A 70 -12.97 -33.82 -9.37
C SER A 70 -14.04 -33.12 -10.24
N ASP A 71 -14.94 -32.37 -9.64
CA ASP A 71 -15.96 -31.56 -10.30
C ASP A 71 -15.48 -30.18 -10.76
N GLY A 72 -14.18 -29.87 -10.57
CA GLY A 72 -13.56 -28.58 -10.91
C GLY A 72 -13.72 -27.50 -9.85
N SER A 73 -14.45 -27.75 -8.76
CA SER A 73 -14.48 -26.85 -7.61
C SER A 73 -13.18 -26.94 -6.80
N GLY A 74 -12.95 -25.94 -5.95
CA GLY A 74 -11.74 -25.93 -5.12
C GLY A 74 -11.97 -25.15 -3.83
N MET A 75 -11.12 -25.44 -2.84
CA MET A 75 -11.06 -24.68 -1.60
C MET A 75 -9.61 -24.32 -1.25
N ARG A 76 -9.43 -23.30 -0.41
CA ARG A 76 -8.14 -22.95 0.21
C ARG A 76 -8.22 -23.20 1.71
N ILE A 77 -7.25 -23.95 2.23
CA ILE A 77 -7.18 -24.29 3.65
C ILE A 77 -5.91 -23.70 4.24
N THR A 78 -6.02 -23.04 5.39
CA THR A 78 -4.87 -22.59 6.15
C THR A 78 -4.17 -23.79 6.79
N VAL A 79 -2.89 -23.98 6.48
CA VAL A 79 -2.09 -25.14 6.92
C VAL A 79 -0.95 -24.74 7.88
N ALA A 80 -0.53 -23.45 7.87
CA ALA A 80 0.55 -22.97 8.72
C ALA A 80 0.46 -21.44 8.89
N ARG A 81 1.33 -20.92 9.77
CA ARG A 81 1.54 -19.47 9.97
C ARG A 81 3.00 -19.12 9.69
N PHE A 82 3.21 -17.90 9.21
CA PHE A 82 4.53 -17.31 9.09
C PHE A 82 5.00 -16.74 10.42
N HIS A 83 6.26 -16.99 10.74
CA HIS A 83 6.97 -16.43 11.87
C HIS A 83 8.26 -15.77 11.39
N THR A 84 8.62 -14.68 12.05
CA THR A 84 9.90 -14.01 11.82
C THR A 84 11.06 -14.83 12.39
N PRO A 85 12.34 -14.51 12.12
CA PRO A 85 13.48 -15.21 12.71
C PRO A 85 13.46 -15.26 14.24
N SER A 86 12.99 -14.21 14.92
CA SER A 86 12.85 -14.16 16.37
C SER A 86 11.66 -14.94 16.94
N GLY A 87 10.81 -15.53 16.07
CA GLY A 87 9.65 -16.32 16.48
C GLY A 87 8.34 -15.54 16.59
N ARG A 88 8.32 -14.25 16.27
CA ARG A 88 7.08 -13.46 16.27
C ARG A 88 6.11 -13.96 15.21
N CYS A 89 4.85 -14.18 15.56
CA CYS A 89 3.81 -14.52 14.60
C CYS A 89 3.33 -13.24 13.89
N ILE A 90 3.40 -13.25 12.55
CA ILE A 90 2.93 -12.11 11.73
C ILE A 90 1.41 -12.02 11.75
N GLN A 91 0.71 -13.17 11.81
CA GLN A 91 -0.74 -13.21 11.71
C GLN A 91 -1.43 -12.48 12.87
N LYS A 92 -2.26 -11.50 12.53
CA LYS A 92 -3.12 -10.84 13.51
C LYS A 92 -4.19 -11.79 14.06
N PRO A 93 -4.66 -11.62 15.31
CA PRO A 93 -5.73 -12.42 15.88
C PRO A 93 -7.00 -12.36 15.03
N TYR A 94 -7.74 -13.47 14.98
CA TYR A 94 -9.09 -13.49 14.43
C TYR A 94 -10.06 -12.92 15.47
N THR A 95 -10.68 -11.81 15.13
CA THR A 95 -11.70 -11.13 15.94
C THR A 95 -12.93 -10.87 15.09
N ASP A 96 -14.05 -10.53 15.69
CA ASP A 96 -15.27 -10.14 14.99
C ASP A 96 -15.05 -8.95 14.05
N ASP A 97 -14.08 -8.10 14.39
CA ASP A 97 -13.69 -6.91 13.62
C ASP A 97 -12.61 -7.18 12.56
N TYR A 98 -12.27 -8.44 12.27
CA TYR A 98 -11.12 -8.80 11.42
C TYR A 98 -11.05 -8.02 10.10
N ASN A 99 -12.19 -7.83 9.42
CA ASN A 99 -12.29 -7.12 8.15
C ASN A 99 -12.24 -5.58 8.31
N TYR A 100 -12.53 -5.07 9.49
CA TYR A 100 -12.57 -3.64 9.81
C TYR A 100 -11.42 -3.21 10.72
N GLU A 101 -10.46 -4.09 10.95
CA GLU A 101 -9.38 -3.89 11.93
C GLU A 101 -8.55 -2.64 11.62
N VAL A 102 -8.25 -2.35 10.34
CA VAL A 102 -7.52 -1.13 9.95
C VAL A 102 -8.33 0.13 10.31
N LEU A 103 -9.64 0.13 10.08
CA LEU A 103 -10.51 1.25 10.46
C LEU A 103 -10.59 1.40 11.99
N LYS A 104 -10.64 0.29 12.71
CA LYS A 104 -10.61 0.28 14.19
C LYS A 104 -9.30 0.87 14.71
N ARG A 105 -8.14 0.48 14.17
CA ARG A 105 -6.83 1.05 14.48
C ARG A 105 -6.80 2.57 14.28
N TYR A 106 -7.38 3.03 13.17
CA TYR A 106 -7.50 4.46 12.89
C TYR A 106 -8.34 5.17 13.96
N ASN A 107 -9.52 4.63 14.30
CA ASN A 107 -10.43 5.21 15.30
C ASN A 107 -9.85 5.17 16.73
N GLU A 108 -9.02 4.17 17.05
CA GLU A 108 -8.33 4.03 18.35
C GLU A 108 -7.04 4.89 18.43
N GLY A 109 -6.70 5.62 17.37
CA GLY A 109 -5.53 6.50 17.33
C GLY A 109 -4.19 5.79 17.12
N GLU A 110 -4.18 4.48 16.80
CA GLU A 110 -2.94 3.71 16.58
C GLU A 110 -2.09 4.27 15.42
N MET A 111 -2.75 4.93 14.45
CA MET A 111 -2.05 5.52 13.29
C MET A 111 -1.31 6.83 13.62
N VAL A 112 -1.61 7.44 14.76
CA VAL A 112 -1.06 8.76 15.15
C VAL A 112 -0.24 8.73 16.43
N VAL A 113 -0.31 7.66 17.23
CA VAL A 113 0.39 7.53 18.52
C VAL A 113 1.18 6.22 18.59
N ALA A 114 2.50 6.33 18.73
CA ALA A 114 3.41 5.18 18.76
C ALA A 114 3.10 4.17 19.89
N ASP A 115 2.76 4.66 21.07
CA ASP A 115 2.52 3.83 22.26
C ASP A 115 1.28 2.94 22.18
N SER A 116 0.42 3.15 21.19
CA SER A 116 -0.77 2.33 20.96
C SER A 116 -0.47 1.01 20.23
N MET A 117 0.73 0.86 19.66
CA MET A 117 1.15 -0.35 18.95
C MET A 117 1.54 -1.46 19.92
N LYS A 118 0.97 -2.65 19.73
CA LYS A 118 1.25 -3.84 20.56
C LYS A 118 1.63 -5.04 19.71
N ILE A 119 2.66 -5.74 20.13
CA ILE A 119 3.17 -6.95 19.43
C ILE A 119 2.09 -8.04 19.33
N GLU A 120 1.26 -8.20 20.36
CA GLU A 120 0.18 -9.21 20.40
C GLU A 120 -0.89 -9.02 19.31
N LYS A 121 -0.97 -7.82 18.74
CA LYS A 121 -1.91 -7.53 17.64
C LYS A 121 -1.47 -8.06 16.27
N GLY A 122 -0.29 -8.68 16.17
CA GLY A 122 0.29 -9.15 14.89
C GLY A 122 0.84 -8.00 14.03
N GLY A 123 1.30 -8.37 12.83
CA GLY A 123 2.00 -7.46 11.94
C GLY A 123 3.45 -7.17 12.37
N ILE A 124 4.10 -6.30 11.63
CA ILE A 124 5.45 -5.80 11.92
C ILE A 124 5.34 -4.40 12.49
N ILE A 125 5.88 -4.18 13.68
CA ILE A 125 5.98 -2.87 14.32
C ILE A 125 7.26 -2.20 13.78
N PRO A 126 7.21 -0.97 13.26
CA PRO A 126 8.39 -0.28 12.75
C PRO A 126 9.37 0.08 13.88
N ASP A 127 10.65 0.22 13.53
CA ASP A 127 11.70 0.73 14.43
C ASP A 127 11.55 2.24 14.63
N VAL A 128 11.12 2.95 13.56
CA VAL A 128 10.83 4.38 13.58
C VAL A 128 9.36 4.58 13.19
N PHE A 129 8.59 5.08 14.14
CA PHE A 129 7.17 5.37 13.90
C PHE A 129 6.98 6.70 13.17
N VAL A 130 6.20 6.66 12.10
CA VAL A 130 5.77 7.85 11.37
C VAL A 130 4.25 7.99 11.51
N PRO A 131 3.76 9.02 12.20
CA PRO A 131 2.34 9.22 12.37
C PRO A 131 1.64 9.50 11.04
N MET A 132 0.42 9.00 10.89
CA MET A 132 -0.44 9.39 9.78
C MET A 132 -0.85 10.85 9.91
N ASP A 133 -0.66 11.63 8.86
CA ASP A 133 -1.19 12.98 8.83
C ASP A 133 -2.70 12.96 8.52
N THR A 134 -3.50 13.00 9.58
CA THR A 134 -4.97 13.00 9.47
C THR A 134 -5.55 14.34 9.01
N THR A 135 -4.74 15.40 8.91
CA THR A 135 -5.18 16.71 8.45
C THR A 135 -5.25 16.82 6.93
N ARG A 136 -4.62 15.88 6.22
CA ARG A 136 -4.51 15.85 4.76
C ARG A 136 -5.76 15.38 4.02
N ALA A 137 -6.63 14.61 4.69
CA ALA A 137 -7.80 14.02 4.06
C ALA A 137 -9.03 14.92 4.22
N GLY A 138 -9.21 15.85 3.29
CA GLY A 138 -10.44 16.65 3.20
C GLY A 138 -11.62 15.81 2.69
N LYS A 139 -12.81 16.39 2.78
CA LYS A 139 -14.07 15.67 2.46
C LYS A 139 -14.14 15.20 1.01
N PHE A 140 -13.64 16.00 0.09
CA PHE A 140 -13.67 15.66 -1.33
C PHE A 140 -12.72 14.49 -1.62
N TYR A 141 -11.48 14.53 -1.09
CA TYR A 141 -10.52 13.41 -1.22
C TYR A 141 -11.10 12.10 -0.68
N VAL A 142 -11.69 12.13 0.52
CA VAL A 142 -12.35 10.95 1.12
C VAL A 142 -13.50 10.44 0.25
N ALA A 143 -14.33 11.34 -0.28
CA ALA A 143 -15.44 10.97 -1.16
C ALA A 143 -14.95 10.31 -2.47
N CYS A 144 -13.87 10.84 -3.06
CA CYS A 144 -13.23 10.27 -4.25
C CYS A 144 -12.68 8.86 -3.99
N ASN A 145 -12.01 8.65 -2.84
CA ASN A 145 -11.46 7.35 -2.47
C ASN A 145 -12.54 6.30 -2.23
N ARG A 146 -13.62 6.65 -1.54
CA ARG A 146 -14.76 5.74 -1.31
C ARG A 146 -15.38 5.22 -2.61
N LYS A 147 -15.39 6.03 -3.66
CA LYS A 147 -15.95 5.68 -4.96
C LYS A 147 -14.90 5.23 -5.97
N ALA A 148 -13.63 5.15 -5.57
CA ALA A 148 -12.50 4.90 -6.46
C ALA A 148 -12.50 5.82 -7.70
N THR A 149 -12.91 7.08 -7.54
CA THR A 149 -13.14 8.03 -8.63
C THR A 149 -11.87 8.30 -9.42
N ALA A 150 -10.74 8.53 -8.74
CA ALA A 150 -9.46 8.79 -9.39
C ALA A 150 -8.98 7.59 -10.23
N MET A 151 -9.17 6.37 -9.71
CA MET A 151 -8.79 5.13 -10.39
C MET A 151 -9.62 4.91 -11.65
N ARG A 152 -10.95 5.10 -11.55
CA ARG A 152 -11.87 4.98 -12.71
C ARG A 152 -11.64 6.07 -13.74
N PHE A 153 -11.33 7.29 -13.30
CA PHE A 153 -10.95 8.37 -14.22
C PHE A 153 -9.66 8.02 -14.96
N ALA A 154 -8.61 7.58 -14.24
CA ALA A 154 -7.33 7.25 -14.86
C ALA A 154 -7.46 6.12 -15.91
N SER A 155 -8.31 5.11 -15.63
CA SER A 155 -8.63 4.05 -16.60
C SER A 155 -9.35 4.61 -17.83
N ALA A 156 -10.40 5.41 -17.65
CA ALA A 156 -11.13 6.02 -18.76
C ALA A 156 -10.24 6.99 -19.56
N TYR A 157 -9.40 7.75 -18.87
CA TYR A 157 -8.44 8.65 -19.52
C TYR A 157 -7.43 7.88 -20.39
N PHE A 158 -6.94 6.73 -19.88
CA PHE A 158 -6.06 5.86 -20.64
C PHE A 158 -6.73 5.31 -21.91
N ASP A 159 -7.98 4.87 -21.81
CA ASP A 159 -8.72 4.34 -22.97
C ASP A 159 -8.78 5.37 -24.12
N ASP A 160 -8.92 6.66 -23.78
CA ASP A 160 -8.99 7.76 -24.75
C ASP A 160 -7.59 8.22 -25.28
N HIS A 161 -6.50 7.93 -24.53
CA HIS A 161 -5.13 8.43 -24.81
C HIS A 161 -4.10 7.30 -24.86
N LYS A 162 -4.55 6.09 -25.18
CA LYS A 162 -3.74 4.86 -25.10
C LYS A 162 -2.43 4.93 -25.88
N ASP A 163 -2.50 5.38 -27.11
CA ASP A 163 -1.32 5.38 -28.01
C ASP A 163 -0.25 6.36 -27.52
N GLU A 164 -0.69 7.53 -27.01
CA GLU A 164 0.21 8.56 -26.47
C GLU A 164 0.89 8.06 -25.18
N LEU A 165 0.09 7.63 -24.20
CA LEU A 165 0.62 7.16 -22.90
C LEU A 165 1.50 5.92 -23.04
N SER A 166 1.10 4.96 -23.87
CA SER A 166 1.87 3.72 -24.05
C SER A 166 3.18 3.95 -24.82
N ALA A 167 3.40 5.10 -25.42
CA ALA A 167 4.66 5.45 -26.07
C ALA A 167 5.71 5.99 -25.10
N ILE A 168 5.28 6.65 -24.01
CA ILE A 168 6.16 7.36 -23.06
C ILE A 168 6.99 6.36 -22.26
N ASP A 169 8.32 6.47 -22.33
CA ASP A 169 9.28 5.62 -21.59
C ASP A 169 10.34 6.43 -20.82
N ASP A 170 10.20 7.75 -20.79
CA ASP A 170 11.07 8.69 -20.09
C ASP A 170 10.28 9.54 -19.08
N PHE A 171 10.85 9.81 -17.91
CA PHE A 171 10.18 10.58 -16.85
C PHE A 171 9.96 12.05 -17.20
N ASP A 172 10.91 12.70 -17.86
CA ASP A 172 10.77 14.11 -18.22
C ASP A 172 9.68 14.28 -19.30
N GLU A 173 9.57 13.31 -20.20
CA GLU A 173 8.47 13.25 -21.18
C GLU A 173 7.13 13.05 -20.48
N LEU A 174 7.06 12.12 -19.51
CA LEU A 174 5.86 11.87 -18.74
C LEU A 174 5.40 13.14 -18.00
N ILE A 175 6.31 13.84 -17.33
CA ILE A 175 5.99 15.07 -16.59
C ILE A 175 5.43 16.13 -17.55
N ARG A 176 6.09 16.37 -18.69
CA ARG A 176 5.59 17.33 -19.72
C ARG A 176 4.20 16.94 -20.22
N TYR A 177 3.96 15.64 -20.47
CA TYR A 177 2.66 15.14 -20.87
C TYR A 177 1.60 15.44 -19.83
N LEU A 178 1.86 15.07 -18.56
CA LEU A 178 0.92 15.26 -17.44
C LEU A 178 0.61 16.74 -17.17
N ASP A 179 1.59 17.63 -17.36
CA ASP A 179 1.42 19.08 -17.20
C ASP A 179 0.53 19.66 -18.31
N GLY A 180 0.63 19.15 -19.53
CA GLY A 180 -0.18 19.57 -20.68
C GLY A 180 -1.57 18.91 -20.76
N ALA A 181 -1.85 17.88 -19.96
CA ALA A 181 -3.03 17.02 -20.09
C ALA A 181 -4.33 17.60 -19.55
N TYR A 182 -4.28 18.75 -18.86
CA TYR A 182 -5.45 19.38 -18.19
C TYR A 182 -6.24 18.42 -17.28
N LEU A 183 -5.51 17.56 -16.57
CA LEU A 183 -6.08 16.49 -15.74
C LEU A 183 -7.02 17.04 -14.67
N GLU A 184 -6.72 18.20 -14.08
CA GLU A 184 -7.52 18.80 -13.02
C GLU A 184 -8.96 19.07 -13.47
N SER A 185 -9.12 19.83 -14.56
CA SER A 185 -10.45 20.20 -15.07
C SER A 185 -11.23 18.98 -15.56
N LYS A 186 -10.55 18.07 -16.27
CA LYS A 186 -11.15 16.81 -16.75
C LYS A 186 -11.60 15.92 -15.60
N PHE A 187 -10.79 15.81 -14.54
CA PHE A 187 -11.13 15.02 -13.37
C PHE A 187 -12.30 15.58 -12.58
N LEU A 188 -12.32 16.89 -12.32
CA LEU A 188 -13.42 17.55 -11.60
C LEU A 188 -14.75 17.40 -12.35
N ASP A 189 -14.73 17.53 -13.67
CA ASP A 189 -15.88 17.29 -14.51
C ASP A 189 -16.34 15.82 -14.48
N PHE A 190 -15.41 14.87 -14.54
CA PHE A 190 -15.69 13.44 -14.41
C PHE A 190 -16.32 13.11 -13.04
N ALA A 191 -15.73 13.59 -11.94
CA ALA A 191 -16.21 13.36 -10.59
C ALA A 191 -17.66 13.90 -10.41
N LYS A 192 -17.91 15.09 -10.93
CA LYS A 192 -19.25 15.68 -10.92
C LYS A 192 -20.25 14.88 -11.75
N ARG A 193 -19.91 14.53 -13.01
CA ARG A 193 -20.85 13.83 -13.92
C ARG A 193 -21.09 12.38 -13.53
N LYS A 194 -20.04 11.65 -13.10
CA LYS A 194 -20.12 10.19 -12.86
C LYS A 194 -20.52 9.85 -11.42
N ASP A 195 -20.09 10.67 -10.46
CA ASP A 195 -20.25 10.38 -9.04
C ASP A 195 -21.13 11.37 -8.29
N GLY A 196 -21.48 12.50 -8.94
CA GLY A 196 -22.25 13.56 -8.32
C GLY A 196 -21.49 14.30 -7.21
N ILE A 197 -20.13 14.23 -7.22
CA ILE A 197 -19.28 14.88 -6.23
C ILE A 197 -18.47 16.01 -6.87
N ALA A 198 -18.45 17.16 -6.16
CA ALA A 198 -17.65 18.30 -6.55
C ALA A 198 -17.18 19.01 -5.27
N PRO A 199 -15.92 19.48 -5.22
CA PRO A 199 -15.45 20.24 -4.07
C PRO A 199 -15.98 21.68 -4.11
N SER A 200 -16.19 22.26 -2.93
CA SER A 200 -16.18 23.72 -2.80
C SER A 200 -14.76 24.26 -3.02
N SER A 201 -14.62 25.58 -3.23
CA SER A 201 -13.29 26.19 -3.38
C SER A 201 -12.41 25.96 -2.15
N ALA A 202 -12.99 25.97 -0.94
CA ALA A 202 -12.26 25.73 0.30
C ALA A 202 -11.81 24.26 0.42
N GLU A 203 -12.65 23.29 0.08
CA GLU A 203 -12.30 21.88 0.06
C GLU A 203 -11.22 21.59 -0.99
N TRP A 204 -11.33 22.19 -2.17
CA TRP A 204 -10.33 22.03 -3.23
C TRP A 204 -8.98 22.59 -2.82
N ALA A 205 -8.94 23.72 -2.13
CA ALA A 205 -7.68 24.28 -1.63
C ALA A 205 -6.92 23.33 -0.68
N VAL A 206 -7.65 22.55 0.12
CA VAL A 206 -7.08 21.54 1.02
C VAL A 206 -6.68 20.28 0.25
N ASP A 207 -7.57 19.76 -0.59
CA ASP A 207 -7.44 18.43 -1.18
C ASP A 207 -6.62 18.38 -2.47
N ARG A 208 -6.44 19.54 -3.15
CA ARG A 208 -5.88 19.64 -4.49
C ARG A 208 -4.53 18.91 -4.63
N LYS A 209 -3.62 19.14 -3.69
CA LYS A 209 -2.29 18.54 -3.74
C LYS A 209 -2.41 17.01 -3.76
N TYR A 210 -3.17 16.44 -2.85
CA TYR A 210 -3.28 14.99 -2.69
C TYR A 210 -4.03 14.32 -3.83
N VAL A 211 -5.15 14.92 -4.24
CA VAL A 211 -5.94 14.44 -5.37
C VAL A 211 -5.12 14.47 -6.66
N MET A 212 -4.44 15.59 -6.93
CA MET A 212 -3.67 15.73 -8.16
C MET A 212 -2.42 14.85 -8.19
N THR A 213 -1.71 14.70 -7.08
CA THR A 213 -0.57 13.78 -7.00
C THR A 213 -1.03 12.33 -7.23
N GLN A 214 -2.09 11.90 -6.55
CA GLN A 214 -2.65 10.56 -6.76
C GLN A 214 -3.11 10.36 -8.21
N LEU A 215 -3.77 11.35 -8.79
CA LEU A 215 -4.27 11.28 -10.15
C LEU A 215 -3.14 11.18 -11.18
N ARG A 216 -2.11 12.02 -11.04
CA ARG A 216 -0.92 11.99 -11.90
C ARG A 216 -0.19 10.65 -11.80
N ALA A 217 -0.05 10.11 -10.60
CA ALA A 217 0.55 8.80 -10.37
C ALA A 217 -0.26 7.68 -11.05
N LEU A 218 -1.59 7.69 -10.90
CA LEU A 218 -2.48 6.70 -11.52
C LEU A 218 -2.46 6.77 -13.06
N VAL A 219 -2.46 7.98 -13.63
CA VAL A 219 -2.36 8.16 -15.09
C VAL A 219 -0.97 7.76 -15.58
N GLY A 220 0.10 8.21 -14.90
CA GLY A 220 1.48 7.90 -15.25
C GLY A 220 1.78 6.40 -15.25
N ARG A 221 1.09 5.62 -14.43
CA ARG A 221 1.19 4.15 -14.37
C ARG A 221 0.88 3.47 -15.71
N TYR A 222 0.09 4.10 -16.58
CA TYR A 222 -0.24 3.57 -17.90
C TYR A 222 0.83 3.82 -18.96
N SER A 223 1.88 4.60 -18.65
CA SER A 223 3.07 4.72 -19.49
C SER A 223 3.91 3.43 -19.48
N LYS A 224 4.94 3.33 -20.32
CA LYS A 224 5.90 2.21 -20.28
C LYS A 224 6.68 2.16 -18.95
N LEU A 225 6.75 3.25 -18.21
CA LEU A 225 7.38 3.29 -16.89
C LEU A 225 6.59 2.52 -15.82
N GLY A 226 5.29 2.32 -16.04
CA GLY A 226 4.44 1.47 -15.20
C GLY A 226 4.44 1.87 -13.73
N ASP A 227 4.65 0.89 -12.84
CA ASP A 227 4.71 1.11 -11.41
C ASP A 227 5.84 2.05 -10.98
N ASN A 228 6.94 2.15 -11.75
CA ASN A 228 8.00 3.11 -11.46
C ASN A 228 7.49 4.55 -11.55
N ALA A 229 6.66 4.87 -12.55
CA ALA A 229 6.02 6.19 -12.63
C ALA A 229 5.06 6.43 -11.48
N TYR A 230 4.25 5.43 -11.15
CA TYR A 230 3.31 5.54 -10.03
C TYR A 230 4.02 5.87 -8.72
N TYR A 231 4.98 5.07 -8.31
CA TYR A 231 5.67 5.27 -7.04
C TYR A 231 6.48 6.55 -7.04
N HIS A 232 7.19 6.87 -8.12
CA HIS A 232 7.97 8.10 -8.20
C HIS A 232 7.11 9.36 -7.97
N LEU A 233 5.94 9.42 -8.60
CA LEU A 233 5.02 10.56 -8.43
C LEU A 233 4.29 10.53 -7.08
N PHE A 234 3.97 9.35 -6.56
CA PHE A 234 3.21 9.20 -5.31
C PHE A 234 4.05 9.53 -4.07
N LEU A 235 5.37 9.34 -4.13
CA LEU A 235 6.29 9.61 -3.01
C LEU A 235 6.20 11.05 -2.48
N ASP A 236 5.80 12.02 -3.32
CA ASP A 236 5.62 13.41 -2.91
C ASP A 236 4.60 13.61 -1.79
N ILE A 237 3.69 12.66 -1.61
CA ILE A 237 2.65 12.68 -0.56
C ILE A 237 2.74 11.51 0.41
N ASP A 238 3.76 10.66 0.31
CA ASP A 238 3.95 9.54 1.21
C ASP A 238 4.59 10.00 2.53
N ASP A 239 3.89 9.80 3.65
CA ASP A 239 4.37 10.23 4.96
C ASP A 239 5.64 9.51 5.40
N CYS A 240 5.71 8.20 5.10
CA CYS A 240 6.83 7.37 5.51
C CYS A 240 8.09 7.68 4.70
N PHE A 241 7.93 8.10 3.44
CA PHE A 241 9.06 8.49 2.60
C PHE A 241 9.60 9.88 2.96
N ASN A 242 8.71 10.80 3.37
CA ASN A 242 9.07 12.19 3.67
C ASN A 242 9.52 12.41 5.12
N ALA A 243 9.53 11.39 5.96
CA ALA A 243 9.96 11.43 7.35
C ALA A 243 11.46 11.17 7.51
#